data_b83cf998d65f1bede1055b3ef788288e
#
_entry.id   b83cf998d65f1bede1055b3ef788288e
#
_cell.length_a   1.000
_cell.length_b   1.000
_cell.length_c   1.000
_cell.angle_alpha   90.00
_cell.angle_beta   90.00
_cell.angle_gamma   90.00
#
_symmetry.space_group_name_H-M   'P 1'
#
loop_
_entity.id
_entity.type
_entity.pdbx_description
1 polymer ?
#
loop_
_entity_poly.entity_id
_entity_poly.type
_entity_poly.pdbx_seq_one_letter_code
_entity_poly.pdbx_strand_id
1 'polypeptide(L)' 'MGLPIEDCDYFIRYMNLPPKIWAFVTPNDDGTFVVFLDPRRSREQQLEDWSHEIWHIINDDFYNGEPIYFCEDYLQ' A
#
# COMPACT_ATOMS: atom_id res chain seq x y z
N MET A 1 -6.47 12.05 -16.09
CA MET A 1 -5.80 11.98 -14.81
C MET A 1 -4.55 11.12 -14.90
N GLY A 2 -3.46 11.58 -14.31
CA GLY A 2 -2.23 10.81 -14.31
C GLY A 2 -2.22 9.72 -13.26
N LEU A 3 -1.25 8.81 -13.38
CA LEU A 3 -1.02 7.81 -12.35
C LEU A 3 -0.37 8.48 -11.13
N PRO A 4 -0.54 7.89 -9.93
CA PRO A 4 0.15 8.39 -8.74
C PRO A 4 1.66 8.39 -8.94
N ILE A 5 2.31 9.42 -8.41
CA ILE A 5 3.76 9.60 -8.56
C ILE A 5 4.41 9.43 -7.19
N GLU A 6 5.41 8.53 -7.14
CA GLU A 6 6.17 8.30 -5.91
C GLU A 6 6.85 9.59 -5.45
N ASP A 7 6.88 9.79 -4.13
CA ASP A 7 7.43 10.98 -3.47
C ASP A 7 6.66 12.27 -3.76
N CYS A 8 5.53 12.16 -4.43
CA CYS A 8 4.61 13.29 -4.65
C CYS A 8 3.22 12.95 -4.14
N ASP A 9 2.64 11.89 -4.69
CA ASP A 9 1.28 11.46 -4.35
C ASP A 9 1.27 10.38 -3.28
N TYR A 10 2.34 9.60 -3.20
CA TYR A 10 2.48 8.57 -2.18
C TYR A 10 3.96 8.41 -1.83
N PHE A 11 4.19 7.85 -0.63
CA PHE A 11 5.53 7.61 -0.11
C PHE A 11 5.66 6.16 0.28
N ILE A 12 6.80 5.53 -0.03
CA ILE A 12 7.07 4.15 0.34
C ILE A 12 7.89 4.12 1.61
N ARG A 13 7.48 3.26 2.55
CA ARG A 13 8.21 2.99 3.78
C ARG A 13 8.33 1.49 3.95
N TYR A 14 9.44 1.04 4.49
CA TYR A 14 9.69 -0.37 4.74
C TYR A 14 9.67 -0.63 6.23
N MET A 15 8.93 -1.64 6.64
CA MET A 15 8.90 -2.07 8.03
C MET A 15 8.49 -3.53 8.12
N ASN A 16 8.94 -4.21 9.18
CA ASN A 16 8.54 -5.58 9.43
C ASN A 16 7.07 -5.60 9.82
N LEU A 17 6.25 -6.23 9.02
CA LEU A 17 4.81 -6.30 9.25
C LEU A 17 4.46 -7.56 10.02
N PRO A 18 3.31 -7.58 10.71
CA PRO A 18 2.84 -8.79 11.37
C PRO A 18 2.68 -9.95 10.39
N PRO A 19 2.72 -11.20 10.89
CA PRO A 19 2.48 -12.35 10.03
C PRO A 19 1.16 -12.21 9.27
N LYS A 20 1.17 -12.66 8.01
CA LYS A 20 0.02 -12.64 7.10
C LYS A 20 -0.34 -11.27 6.54
N ILE A 21 0.30 -10.20 6.98
CA ILE A 21 0.12 -8.88 6.39
C ILE A 21 1.32 -8.61 5.50
N TRP A 22 1.09 -8.45 4.21
CA TRP A 22 2.14 -8.26 3.23
C TRP A 22 2.45 -6.79 2.96
N ALA A 23 1.44 -5.95 3.05
CA ALA A 23 1.57 -4.53 2.81
C ALA A 23 0.33 -3.82 3.35
N PHE A 24 0.42 -2.51 3.51
CA PHE A 24 -0.77 -1.71 3.73
C PHE A 24 -0.52 -0.28 3.27
N VAL A 25 -1.60 0.43 3.00
CA VAL A 25 -1.54 1.83 2.61
C VAL A 25 -2.45 2.62 3.54
N THR A 26 -1.97 3.78 3.96
CA THR A 26 -2.74 4.67 4.84
C THR A 26 -2.82 6.06 4.21
N PRO A 27 -4.01 6.67 4.18
CA PRO A 27 -4.14 8.02 3.65
C PRO A 27 -3.68 9.06 4.66
N ASN A 28 -3.07 10.13 4.16
CA ASN A 28 -2.70 11.29 4.95
C ASN A 28 -3.76 12.37 4.81
N ASP A 29 -3.76 13.34 5.73
CA ASP A 29 -4.75 14.40 5.72
C ASP A 29 -4.62 15.34 4.52
N ASP A 30 -3.45 15.40 3.90
CA ASP A 30 -3.18 16.29 2.77
C ASP A 30 -3.51 15.68 1.40
N GLY A 31 -4.12 14.49 1.38
CA GLY A 31 -4.46 13.82 0.13
C GLY A 31 -3.36 12.92 -0.41
N THR A 32 -2.24 12.81 0.28
CA THR A 32 -1.19 11.86 -0.08
C THR A 32 -1.39 10.55 0.67
N PHE A 33 -0.56 9.55 0.35
CA PHE A 33 -0.66 8.21 0.94
C PHE A 33 0.71 7.70 1.35
N VAL A 34 0.76 6.83 2.34
CA VAL A 34 1.97 6.09 2.69
C VAL A 34 1.73 4.62 2.42
N VAL A 35 2.61 4.01 1.64
CA VAL A 35 2.57 2.59 1.32
C VAL A 35 3.65 1.90 2.13
N PHE A 36 3.25 0.94 2.98
CA PHE A 36 4.18 0.18 3.81
C PHE A 36 4.40 -1.19 3.20
N LEU A 37 5.66 -1.53 2.98
CA LEU A 37 6.07 -2.81 2.42
C LEU A 37 6.99 -3.53 3.41
N ASP A 38 6.94 -4.86 3.41
CA ASP A 38 7.79 -5.65 4.29
C ASP A 38 9.09 -5.96 3.57
N PRO A 39 10.26 -5.53 4.11
CA PRO A 39 11.54 -5.77 3.44
C PRO A 39 11.95 -7.24 3.42
N ARG A 40 11.29 -8.10 4.21
CA ARG A 40 11.60 -9.53 4.24
C ARG A 40 10.99 -10.30 3.07
N ARG A 41 10.05 -9.69 2.34
CA ARG A 41 9.47 -10.32 1.16
C ARG A 41 10.43 -10.19 -0.02
N SER A 42 10.36 -11.13 -0.97
CA SER A 42 11.20 -11.07 -2.16
C SER A 42 10.88 -9.83 -2.98
N ARG A 43 11.82 -9.45 -3.85
CA ARG A 43 11.61 -8.28 -4.71
C ARG A 43 10.37 -8.43 -5.58
N GLU A 44 10.14 -9.61 -6.11
CA GLU A 44 8.95 -9.87 -6.93
C GLU A 44 7.67 -9.73 -6.11
N GLN A 45 7.69 -10.25 -4.89
CA GLN A 45 6.55 -10.14 -3.99
C GLN A 45 6.30 -8.68 -3.61
N GLN A 46 7.36 -7.92 -3.35
CA GLN A 46 7.23 -6.50 -3.04
C GLN A 46 6.59 -5.73 -4.21
N LEU A 47 6.92 -6.08 -5.44
CA LEU A 47 6.31 -5.44 -6.60
C LEU A 47 4.81 -5.76 -6.70
N GLU A 48 4.43 -6.99 -6.41
CA GLU A 48 3.02 -7.36 -6.38
C GLU A 48 2.28 -6.61 -5.27
N ASP A 49 2.89 -6.54 -4.10
CA ASP A 49 2.31 -5.85 -2.95
C ASP A 49 2.14 -4.35 -3.26
N TRP A 50 3.16 -3.74 -3.83
CA TRP A 50 3.12 -2.35 -4.25
C TRP A 50 2.02 -2.10 -5.30
N SER A 51 1.96 -2.95 -6.31
CA SER A 51 0.95 -2.83 -7.37
C SER A 51 -0.46 -2.88 -6.80
N HIS A 52 -0.68 -3.79 -5.86
CA HIS A 52 -1.98 -3.93 -5.23
C HIS A 52 -2.38 -2.66 -4.47
N GLU A 53 -1.44 -2.10 -3.71
CA GLU A 53 -1.70 -0.89 -2.94
C GLU A 53 -1.92 0.32 -3.86
N ILE A 54 -1.14 0.44 -4.93
CA ILE A 54 -1.31 1.52 -5.90
C ILE A 54 -2.69 1.42 -6.57
N TRP A 55 -3.15 0.21 -6.83
CA TRP A 55 -4.49 0.00 -7.38
C TRP A 55 -5.57 0.61 -6.47
N HIS A 56 -5.45 0.41 -5.16
CA HIS A 56 -6.38 1.03 -4.21
C HIS A 56 -6.32 2.55 -4.25
N ILE A 57 -5.12 3.12 -4.38
CA ILE A 57 -4.96 4.57 -4.48
C ILE A 57 -5.64 5.10 -5.74
N ILE A 58 -5.45 4.43 -6.87
CA ILE A 58 -6.05 4.83 -8.14
C ILE A 58 -7.57 4.78 -8.06
N ASN A 59 -8.12 3.78 -7.40
CA ASN A 59 -9.55 3.58 -7.28
C ASN A 59 -10.17 4.32 -6.10
N ASP A 60 -9.36 5.02 -5.31
CA ASP A 60 -9.82 5.80 -4.16
C ASP A 60 -10.68 4.97 -3.21
N ASP A 61 -10.19 3.79 -2.84
CA ASP A 61 -10.94 2.81 -2.05
C ASP A 61 -10.85 3.07 -0.54
N PHE A 62 -10.63 4.32 -0.13
CA PHE A 62 -10.44 4.65 1.28
C PHE A 62 -11.72 5.23 1.87
N TYR A 63 -12.14 4.68 3.00
CA TYR A 63 -13.32 5.12 3.72
C TYR A 63 -12.92 5.55 5.13
N ASN A 64 -13.37 6.73 5.54
CA ASN A 64 -13.14 7.24 6.90
C ASN A 64 -11.66 7.38 7.26
N GLY A 65 -10.77 7.48 6.28
CA GLY A 65 -9.33 7.62 6.52
C GLY A 65 -8.68 6.36 7.07
N GLU A 66 -9.33 5.21 6.96
CA GLU A 66 -8.79 3.97 7.47
C GLU A 66 -7.78 3.35 6.51
N PRO A 67 -6.72 2.68 7.03
CA PRO A 67 -5.77 1.99 6.18
C PRO A 67 -6.37 0.77 5.52
N ILE A 68 -5.81 0.40 4.35
CA ILE A 68 -6.21 -0.80 3.63
C ILE A 68 -5.03 -1.78 3.67
N TYR A 69 -5.30 -3.01 4.10
CA TYR A 69 -4.29 -4.04 4.28
C TYR A 69 -4.35 -5.06 3.16
N PHE A 70 -3.19 -5.46 2.64
CA PHE A 70 -3.04 -6.59 1.75
C PHE A 70 -2.49 -7.76 2.57
N CYS A 71 -3.30 -8.76 2.81
CA CYS A 71 -2.93 -9.86 3.68
C CYS A 71 -3.18 -11.22 3.02
N GLU A 72 -2.64 -12.26 3.66
CA GLU A 72 -2.67 -13.61 3.11
C GLU A 72 -4.10 -14.09 2.80
N ASP A 73 -5.07 -13.66 3.59
CA ASP A 73 -6.46 -14.11 3.42
C ASP A 73 -7.27 -13.25 2.46
N TYR A 74 -6.65 -12.26 1.86
CA TYR A 74 -7.36 -11.31 1.00
C TYR A 74 -7.99 -11.95 -0.23
N LEU A 75 -7.37 -12.99 -0.76
CA LEU A 75 -7.80 -13.61 -2.01
C LEU A 75 -8.83 -14.72 -1.84
N GLN A 76 -9.34 -14.89 -0.67
CA GLN A 76 -10.36 -15.91 -0.43
C GLN A 76 -11.74 -15.46 -0.78
#